data_90a1d64ba88672ab41b1fdb32e373aea
#
_entry.id   90a1d64ba88672ab41b1fdb32e373aea
#
_cell.length_a   1.000
_cell.length_b   1.000
_cell.length_c   1.000
_cell.angle_alpha   90.00
_cell.angle_beta   90.00
_cell.angle_gamma   90.00
#
_symmetry.space_group_name_H-M   'P 1'
#
loop_
_entity.id
_entity.type
_entity.pdbx_description
1 polymer ?
#
loop_
_entity_poly.entity_id
_entity_poly.type
_entity_poly.pdbx_seq_one_letter_code
_entity_poly.pdbx_strand_id
1 'polypeptide(L)'
;MHVATSDELIDRSGRLRTPWVPVMEAFRAIGPEEMSRRAAALNRQVRLAAPFGVVATHHYDPLPAPLTASEFSGLEAGVRQRARLLNALLDDIYGPQTVLHAGLIPPSLLLGKPHFIRSMRMKADLPGPRLALYATDLIRGPDGKFQVLRDHTGIIPGLGHALTLRRLAATTIPELFRAGGLRSLRPAREMLFDHLQRESQSGLIAVLSAGASSLAYAPDMMDDALLARALGVLLIEPGDVATRGGALHIKTLS
;
A
#
# COMPACT_ATOMS: atom_id res chain seq x y z
N MET A 1 -14.93 -9.04 29.27
CA MET A 1 -15.47 -7.86 28.52
C MET A 1 -15.50 -8.26 27.05
N HIS A 2 -16.65 -8.73 26.54
CA HIS A 2 -16.80 -9.03 25.11
C HIS A 2 -16.77 -7.71 24.36
N VAL A 3 -15.69 -7.44 23.65
CA VAL A 3 -15.69 -6.38 22.62
C VAL A 3 -16.67 -6.88 21.56
N ALA A 4 -17.80 -6.22 21.42
CA ALA A 4 -18.73 -6.48 20.33
C ALA A 4 -18.01 -6.10 19.05
N THR A 5 -17.40 -7.08 18.38
CA THR A 5 -16.84 -6.93 17.05
C THR A 5 -17.98 -6.54 16.11
N SER A 6 -17.91 -5.39 15.48
CA SER A 6 -18.88 -5.04 14.45
C SER A 6 -18.64 -5.97 13.26
N ASP A 7 -19.66 -6.73 12.88
CA ASP A 7 -19.61 -7.56 11.68
C ASP A 7 -19.66 -6.66 10.44
N GLU A 8 -18.73 -6.84 9.49
CA GLU A 8 -18.66 -6.06 8.25
C GLU A 8 -19.74 -6.47 7.25
N LEU A 9 -20.18 -7.73 7.31
CA LEU A 9 -21.15 -8.31 6.39
C LEU A 9 -22.60 -8.06 6.85
N ILE A 10 -22.86 -8.20 8.15
CA ILE A 10 -24.20 -8.23 8.76
C ILE A 10 -24.36 -7.03 9.70
N ASP A 11 -25.51 -6.36 9.64
CA ASP A 11 -25.87 -5.30 10.58
C ASP A 11 -26.36 -5.86 11.93
N ARG A 12 -26.59 -4.99 12.91
CA ARG A 12 -27.06 -5.39 14.26
C ARG A 12 -28.42 -6.08 14.26
N SER A 13 -29.19 -5.99 13.19
CA SER A 13 -30.48 -6.67 13.03
C SER A 13 -30.36 -8.03 12.32
N GLY A 14 -29.15 -8.49 12.03
CA GLY A 14 -28.90 -9.73 11.32
C GLY A 14 -29.10 -9.65 9.81
N ARG A 15 -29.25 -8.45 9.24
CA ARG A 15 -29.42 -8.25 7.81
C ARG A 15 -28.12 -7.94 7.12
N LEU A 16 -27.98 -8.41 5.87
CA LEU A 16 -26.87 -8.09 5.01
C LEU A 16 -26.77 -6.57 4.80
N ARG A 17 -25.59 -6.00 5.04
CA ARG A 17 -25.35 -4.57 4.79
C ARG A 17 -25.42 -4.28 3.31
N THR A 18 -26.00 -3.13 2.94
CA THR A 18 -26.24 -2.74 1.54
C THR A 18 -25.03 -2.88 0.62
N PRO A 19 -23.79 -2.49 0.98
CA PRO A 19 -22.64 -2.66 0.10
C PRO A 19 -22.31 -4.10 -0.26
N TRP A 20 -22.73 -5.04 0.58
CA TRP A 20 -22.48 -6.47 0.38
C TRP A 20 -23.51 -7.16 -0.52
N VAL A 21 -24.67 -6.54 -0.77
CA VAL A 21 -25.73 -7.17 -1.58
C VAL A 21 -25.22 -7.60 -2.95
N PRO A 22 -24.64 -6.72 -3.80
CA PRO A 22 -24.20 -7.14 -5.14
C PRO A 22 -23.05 -8.17 -5.08
N VAL A 23 -22.21 -8.13 -4.06
CA VAL A 23 -21.13 -9.09 -3.87
C VAL A 23 -21.71 -10.47 -3.59
N MET A 24 -22.64 -10.57 -2.65
CA MET A 24 -23.25 -11.84 -2.27
C MET A 24 -24.17 -12.41 -3.35
N GLU A 25 -24.82 -11.57 -4.16
CA GLU A 25 -25.57 -12.01 -5.33
C GLU A 25 -24.65 -12.63 -6.38
N ALA A 26 -23.51 -12.01 -6.69
CA ALA A 26 -22.52 -12.57 -7.59
C ALA A 26 -21.99 -13.92 -7.10
N PHE A 27 -21.70 -14.03 -5.80
CA PHE A 27 -21.23 -15.29 -5.20
C PHE A 27 -22.28 -16.39 -5.25
N ARG A 28 -23.55 -16.08 -4.97
CA ARG A 28 -24.66 -17.03 -5.11
C ARG A 28 -24.83 -17.53 -6.54
N ALA A 29 -24.71 -16.63 -7.51
CA ALA A 29 -24.82 -16.97 -8.92
C ALA A 29 -23.69 -17.90 -9.41
N ILE A 30 -22.48 -17.71 -8.88
CA ILE A 30 -21.31 -18.56 -9.19
C ILE A 30 -21.44 -19.94 -8.52
N GLY A 31 -21.93 -19.98 -7.30
CA GLY A 31 -22.04 -21.18 -6.48
C GLY A 31 -20.74 -21.56 -5.76
N PRO A 32 -20.84 -22.33 -4.67
CA PRO A 32 -19.71 -22.57 -3.74
C PRO A 32 -18.57 -23.38 -4.35
N GLU A 33 -18.88 -24.41 -5.16
CA GLU A 33 -17.85 -25.25 -5.77
C GLU A 33 -17.02 -24.51 -6.80
N GLU A 34 -17.67 -23.75 -7.67
CA GLU A 34 -16.98 -22.92 -8.68
C GLU A 34 -16.20 -21.81 -8.00
N MET A 35 -16.74 -21.20 -6.95
CA MET A 35 -16.05 -20.19 -6.17
C MET A 35 -14.76 -20.74 -5.54
N SER A 36 -14.80 -21.96 -4.98
CA SER A 36 -13.63 -22.64 -4.43
C SER A 36 -12.55 -22.90 -5.51
N ARG A 37 -12.96 -23.35 -6.69
CA ARG A 37 -12.04 -23.53 -7.83
C ARG A 37 -11.37 -22.23 -8.25
N ARG A 38 -12.16 -21.14 -8.34
CA ARG A 38 -11.66 -19.80 -8.71
C ARG A 38 -10.74 -19.21 -7.65
N ALA A 39 -11.06 -19.40 -6.36
CA ALA A 39 -10.19 -19.02 -5.25
C ALA A 39 -8.83 -19.73 -5.30
N ALA A 40 -8.85 -21.04 -5.56
CA ALA A 40 -7.63 -21.81 -5.75
C ALA A 40 -6.81 -21.35 -6.97
N ALA A 41 -7.49 -21.00 -8.07
CA ALA A 41 -6.84 -20.47 -9.28
C ALA A 41 -6.21 -19.10 -9.03
N LEU A 42 -6.91 -18.18 -8.34
CA LEU A 42 -6.38 -16.88 -7.93
C LEU A 42 -5.10 -17.04 -7.11
N ASN A 43 -5.17 -17.84 -6.06
CA ASN A 43 -4.03 -18.09 -5.17
C ASN A 43 -2.84 -18.71 -5.91
N ARG A 44 -3.09 -19.61 -6.85
CA ARG A 44 -2.05 -20.18 -7.72
C ARG A 44 -1.42 -19.10 -8.62
N GLN A 45 -2.21 -18.22 -9.22
CA GLN A 45 -1.69 -17.14 -10.07
C GLN A 45 -0.84 -16.14 -9.28
N VAL A 46 -1.22 -15.81 -8.05
CA VAL A 46 -0.40 -14.96 -7.19
C VAL A 46 0.93 -15.63 -6.85
N ARG A 47 0.91 -16.92 -6.50
CA ARG A 47 2.15 -17.68 -6.25
C ARG A 47 3.07 -17.73 -7.47
N LEU A 48 2.51 -17.88 -8.67
CA LEU A 48 3.29 -17.87 -9.92
C LEU A 48 3.85 -16.47 -10.27
N ALA A 49 3.28 -15.42 -9.70
CA ALA A 49 3.80 -14.06 -9.85
C ALA A 49 4.95 -13.75 -8.88
N ALA A 50 5.21 -14.62 -7.91
CA ALA A 50 6.33 -14.48 -6.98
C ALA A 50 7.67 -14.56 -7.71
N PRO A 51 8.69 -13.80 -7.25
CA PRO A 51 10.06 -13.97 -7.71
C PRO A 51 10.58 -15.38 -7.42
N PHE A 52 11.57 -15.81 -8.19
CA PHE A 52 12.22 -17.10 -7.99
C PHE A 52 12.78 -17.21 -6.56
N GLY A 53 12.43 -18.27 -5.85
CA GLY A 53 12.89 -18.53 -4.48
C GLY A 53 12.04 -17.89 -3.37
N VAL A 54 11.05 -17.05 -3.70
CA VAL A 54 10.12 -16.50 -2.71
C VAL A 54 8.93 -17.43 -2.53
N VAL A 55 8.75 -17.93 -1.31
CA VAL A 55 7.58 -18.74 -0.96
C VAL A 55 6.42 -17.79 -0.58
N ALA A 56 5.40 -17.73 -1.41
CA ALA A 56 4.17 -17.00 -1.09
C ALA A 56 3.39 -17.77 -0.02
N THR A 57 3.54 -17.36 1.23
CA THR A 57 2.88 -17.99 2.40
C THR A 57 1.45 -17.50 2.61
N HIS A 58 1.07 -16.39 1.99
CA HIS A 58 -0.24 -15.78 2.15
C HIS A 58 -1.32 -16.51 1.35
N HIS A 59 -2.45 -16.72 1.98
CA HIS A 59 -3.67 -17.16 1.34
C HIS A 59 -4.57 -15.93 1.12
N TYR A 60 -4.96 -15.70 -0.13
CA TYR A 60 -5.79 -14.56 -0.49
C TYR A 60 -7.26 -14.98 -0.56
N ASP A 61 -8.08 -14.26 0.20
CA ASP A 61 -9.53 -14.42 0.15
C ASP A 61 -10.05 -13.76 -1.12
N PRO A 62 -10.82 -14.47 -1.95
CA PRO A 62 -11.43 -13.89 -3.13
C PRO A 62 -12.59 -12.93 -2.80
N LEU A 63 -13.07 -12.92 -1.55
CA LEU A 63 -14.16 -12.07 -1.10
C LEU A 63 -13.66 -10.65 -0.81
N PRO A 64 -13.97 -9.65 -1.66
CA PRO A 64 -13.56 -8.29 -1.41
C PRO A 64 -14.43 -7.63 -0.33
N ALA A 65 -13.83 -6.84 0.54
CA ALA A 65 -14.57 -5.96 1.44
C ALA A 65 -15.07 -4.72 0.67
N PRO A 66 -16.38 -4.55 0.44
CA PRO A 66 -16.90 -3.42 -0.31
C PRO A 66 -16.93 -2.16 0.54
N LEU A 67 -16.50 -1.05 -0.06
CA LEU A 67 -16.68 0.30 0.47
C LEU A 67 -17.63 1.08 -0.44
N THR A 68 -18.56 1.82 0.13
CA THR A 68 -19.39 2.73 -0.64
C THR A 68 -18.58 3.93 -1.13
N ALA A 69 -19.04 4.59 -2.19
CA ALA A 69 -18.40 5.80 -2.69
C ALA A 69 -18.34 6.90 -1.61
N SER A 70 -19.38 7.02 -0.79
CA SER A 70 -19.44 7.99 0.31
C SER A 70 -18.40 7.69 1.40
N GLU A 71 -18.31 6.42 1.85
CA GLU A 71 -17.29 6.01 2.82
C GLU A 71 -15.88 6.25 2.27
N PHE A 72 -15.64 5.87 1.02
CA PHE A 72 -14.34 6.06 0.39
C PHE A 72 -13.97 7.55 0.29
N SER A 73 -14.91 8.43 -0.07
CA SER A 73 -14.66 9.88 -0.13
C SER A 73 -14.30 10.45 1.25
N GLY A 74 -14.98 10.00 2.30
CA GLY A 74 -14.65 10.39 3.67
C GLY A 74 -13.25 9.92 4.10
N LEU A 75 -12.91 8.68 3.79
CA LEU A 75 -11.58 8.12 4.04
C LEU A 75 -10.50 8.88 3.26
N GLU A 76 -10.73 9.14 1.98
CA GLU A 76 -9.80 9.88 1.12
C GLU A 76 -9.50 11.27 1.70
N ALA A 77 -10.52 12.00 2.15
CA ALA A 77 -10.36 13.32 2.76
C ALA A 77 -9.52 13.25 4.05
N GLY A 78 -9.80 12.28 4.92
CA GLY A 78 -9.07 12.08 6.18
C GLY A 78 -7.61 11.66 5.94
N VAL A 79 -7.38 10.73 5.03
CA VAL A 79 -6.02 10.27 4.65
C VAL A 79 -5.20 11.43 4.06
N ARG A 80 -5.79 12.23 3.18
CA ARG A 80 -5.14 13.43 2.61
C ARG A 80 -4.79 14.47 3.67
N GLN A 81 -5.70 14.74 4.61
CA GLN A 81 -5.44 15.67 5.71
C GLN A 81 -4.26 15.19 6.56
N ARG A 82 -4.24 13.90 6.91
CA ARG A 82 -3.19 13.29 7.72
C ARG A 82 -1.83 13.30 7.02
N ALA A 83 -1.78 12.98 5.74
CA ALA A 83 -0.57 13.05 4.92
C ALA A 83 0.00 14.47 4.88
N ARG A 84 -0.85 15.49 4.72
CA ARG A 84 -0.42 16.91 4.76
C ARG A 84 0.15 17.30 6.11
N LEU A 85 -0.50 16.88 7.21
CA LEU A 85 -0.01 17.13 8.56
C LEU A 85 1.36 16.50 8.78
N LEU A 86 1.54 15.23 8.41
CA LEU A 86 2.80 14.53 8.57
C LEU A 86 3.91 15.13 7.70
N ASN A 87 3.58 15.56 6.48
CA ASN A 87 4.54 16.26 5.64
C ASN A 87 4.98 17.60 6.26
N ALA A 88 4.03 18.41 6.73
CA ALA A 88 4.34 19.67 7.41
C ALA A 88 5.18 19.46 8.70
N LEU A 89 4.90 18.37 9.42
CA LEU A 89 5.69 17.98 10.58
C LEU A 89 7.12 17.62 10.19
N LEU A 90 7.33 16.88 9.10
CA LEU A 90 8.66 16.56 8.58
C LEU A 90 9.41 17.83 8.14
N ASP A 91 8.73 18.76 7.46
CA ASP A 91 9.30 20.05 7.07
C ASP A 91 9.76 20.85 8.29
N ASP A 92 8.96 20.88 9.35
CA ASP A 92 9.34 21.56 10.59
C ASP A 92 10.49 20.86 11.33
N ILE A 93 10.44 19.54 11.46
CA ILE A 93 11.45 18.74 12.18
C ILE A 93 12.83 18.85 11.53
N TYR A 94 12.91 18.83 10.21
CA TYR A 94 14.16 18.98 9.46
C TYR A 94 14.52 20.43 9.15
N GLY A 95 13.61 21.37 9.41
CA GLY A 95 13.76 22.81 9.26
C GLY A 95 13.87 23.55 10.60
N PRO A 96 12.92 24.46 10.90
CA PRO A 96 12.99 25.37 12.06
C PRO A 96 12.77 24.69 13.41
N GLN A 97 12.21 23.50 13.46
CA GLN A 97 11.93 22.73 14.69
C GLN A 97 11.00 23.44 15.69
N THR A 98 10.02 24.18 15.18
CA THR A 98 9.07 24.95 15.99
C THR A 98 8.27 24.08 16.95
N VAL A 99 7.90 22.86 16.52
CA VAL A 99 7.18 21.89 17.38
C VAL A 99 8.00 21.42 18.58
N LEU A 100 9.33 21.33 18.42
CA LEU A 100 10.25 20.99 19.52
C LEU A 100 10.46 22.17 20.45
N HIS A 101 10.69 23.37 19.90
CA HIS A 101 10.87 24.60 20.69
C HIS A 101 9.60 24.98 21.46
N ALA A 102 8.43 24.72 20.91
CA ALA A 102 7.15 24.94 21.58
C ALA A 102 6.80 23.83 22.59
N GLY A 103 7.62 22.79 22.72
CA GLY A 103 7.38 21.67 23.64
C GLY A 103 6.21 20.77 23.25
N LEU A 104 5.70 20.86 22.02
CA LEU A 104 4.60 20.03 21.52
C LEU A 104 5.02 18.58 21.31
N ILE A 105 6.29 18.37 20.95
CA ILE A 105 6.91 17.06 20.83
C ILE A 105 8.17 17.03 21.68
N PRO A 106 8.31 16.08 22.63
CA PRO A 106 9.53 15.91 23.39
C PRO A 106 10.73 15.59 22.48
N PRO A 107 11.86 16.29 22.59
CA PRO A 107 13.04 16.02 21.76
C PRO A 107 13.54 14.56 21.81
N SER A 108 13.36 13.89 22.94
CA SER A 108 13.75 12.48 23.13
C SER A 108 12.99 11.50 22.25
N LEU A 109 11.79 11.86 21.80
CA LEU A 109 11.04 11.04 20.86
C LEU A 109 11.62 11.07 19.45
N LEU A 110 12.46 12.05 19.15
CA LEU A 110 12.98 12.29 17.81
C LEU A 110 14.51 12.19 17.74
N LEU A 111 15.21 13.05 18.47
CA LEU A 111 16.65 13.28 18.28
C LEU A 111 17.55 12.09 18.64
N GLY A 112 17.07 11.19 19.49
CA GLY A 112 17.79 9.96 19.90
C GLY A 112 17.41 8.72 19.07
N LYS A 113 16.55 8.86 18.05
CA LYS A 113 16.07 7.70 17.29
C LYS A 113 16.94 7.47 16.05
N PRO A 114 17.20 6.19 15.67
CA PRO A 114 18.04 5.86 14.52
C PRO A 114 17.43 6.33 13.18
N HIS A 115 16.12 6.53 13.13
CA HIS A 115 15.43 7.02 11.95
C HIS A 115 15.52 8.53 11.73
N PHE A 116 16.00 9.28 12.73
CA PHE A 116 16.26 10.72 12.57
C PHE A 116 17.65 10.94 11.94
N ILE A 117 17.67 11.30 10.68
CA ILE A 117 18.89 11.47 9.89
C ILE A 117 19.35 12.92 9.98
N ARG A 118 20.27 13.22 10.89
CA ARG A 118 20.77 14.59 11.18
C ARG A 118 21.30 15.32 9.94
N SER A 119 21.96 14.60 9.02
CA SER A 119 22.51 15.17 7.78
C SER A 119 21.44 15.70 6.84
N MET A 120 20.20 15.26 6.97
CA MET A 120 19.07 15.77 6.15
C MET A 120 18.63 17.17 6.56
N ARG A 121 18.97 17.65 7.76
CA ARG A 121 18.70 19.04 8.17
C ARG A 121 19.37 20.09 7.27
N MET A 122 20.54 19.77 6.74
CA MET A 122 21.28 20.67 5.83
C MET A 122 20.68 20.69 4.41
N LYS A 123 19.65 19.92 4.15
CA LYS A 123 18.98 19.80 2.86
C LYS A 123 17.49 20.21 2.96
N ALA A 124 17.19 21.14 3.87
CA ALA A 124 15.82 21.63 4.07
C ALA A 124 15.21 22.25 2.80
N ASP A 125 16.04 22.77 1.90
CA ASP A 125 15.62 23.45 0.66
C ASP A 125 15.42 22.51 -0.53
N LEU A 126 15.37 21.18 -0.31
CA LEU A 126 15.04 20.26 -1.39
C LEU A 126 13.59 20.49 -1.85
N PRO A 127 13.37 20.65 -3.17
CA PRO A 127 12.01 20.82 -3.70
C PRO A 127 11.16 19.58 -3.51
N GLY A 128 9.85 19.79 -3.46
CA GLY A 128 8.87 18.71 -3.36
C GLY A 128 8.50 18.28 -1.94
N PRO A 129 7.52 17.39 -1.80
CA PRO A 129 7.07 16.90 -0.50
C PRO A 129 8.13 15.99 0.15
N ARG A 130 8.28 16.10 1.46
CA ARG A 130 9.15 15.20 2.25
C ARG A 130 8.60 13.77 2.28
N LEU A 131 7.28 13.66 2.24
CA LEU A 131 6.54 12.42 2.26
C LEU A 131 6.02 12.13 0.85
N ALA A 132 6.79 11.37 0.07
CA ALA A 132 6.43 11.04 -1.31
C ALA A 132 5.25 10.07 -1.40
N LEU A 133 5.21 9.09 -0.51
CA LEU A 133 4.14 8.11 -0.38
C LEU A 133 3.70 8.00 1.07
N TYR A 134 2.40 7.81 1.27
CA TYR A 134 1.81 7.61 2.58
C TYR A 134 0.69 6.58 2.51
N ALA A 135 0.68 5.68 3.49
CA ALA A 135 -0.42 4.77 3.71
C ALA A 135 -0.80 4.71 5.19
N THR A 136 -2.00 4.22 5.47
CA THR A 136 -2.47 4.05 6.84
C THR A 136 -3.30 2.79 6.96
N ASP A 137 -3.12 2.08 8.07
CA ASP A 137 -3.99 0.98 8.45
C ASP A 137 -5.25 1.55 9.11
N LEU A 138 -6.38 1.08 8.65
CA LEU A 138 -7.68 1.50 9.14
C LEU A 138 -8.44 0.33 9.75
N ILE A 139 -9.14 0.58 10.83
CA ILE A 139 -10.07 -0.37 11.44
C ILE A 139 -11.44 0.27 11.57
N ARG A 140 -12.50 -0.49 11.32
CA ARG A 140 -13.86 -0.02 11.60
C ARG A 140 -14.19 -0.25 13.07
N GLY A 141 -14.48 0.83 13.78
CA GLY A 141 -14.88 0.78 15.18
C GLY A 141 -16.31 0.26 15.37
N PRO A 142 -16.70 -0.01 16.62
CA PRO A 142 -18.06 -0.47 16.96
C PRO A 142 -19.18 0.49 16.58
N ASP A 143 -18.85 1.78 16.43
CA ASP A 143 -19.74 2.83 15.95
C ASP A 143 -19.88 2.87 14.42
N GLY A 144 -19.19 1.97 13.71
CA GLY A 144 -19.17 1.89 12.26
C GLY A 144 -18.23 2.89 11.58
N LYS A 145 -17.51 3.74 12.34
CA LYS A 145 -16.55 4.71 11.79
C LYS A 145 -15.17 4.10 11.67
N PHE A 146 -14.45 4.52 10.64
CA PHE A 146 -13.05 4.15 10.49
C PHE A 146 -12.15 4.95 11.43
N GLN A 147 -11.20 4.24 12.02
CA GLN A 147 -10.16 4.79 12.89
C GLN A 147 -8.79 4.42 12.33
N VAL A 148 -7.83 5.32 12.46
CA VAL A 148 -6.44 5.06 12.08
C VAL A 148 -5.79 4.20 13.15
N LEU A 149 -5.24 3.08 12.74
CA LEU A 149 -4.51 2.17 13.62
C LEU A 149 -3.00 2.43 13.55
N ARG A 150 -2.48 2.68 12.34
CA ARG A 150 -1.04 2.90 12.10
C ARG A 150 -0.84 3.79 10.88
N ASP A 151 0.25 4.57 10.90
CA ASP A 151 0.76 5.32 9.76
C ASP A 151 2.00 4.65 9.18
N HIS A 152 2.07 4.60 7.85
CA HIS A 152 3.22 4.15 7.08
C HIS A 152 3.80 5.33 6.29
N THR A 153 4.96 5.80 6.72
CA THR A 153 5.63 6.98 6.15
C THR A 153 6.94 6.65 5.43
N GLY A 154 7.35 5.41 5.48
CA GLY A 154 8.56 4.90 4.81
C GLY A 154 8.20 3.84 3.78
N ILE A 155 8.25 2.57 4.19
CA ILE A 155 7.82 1.46 3.34
C ILE A 155 6.29 1.41 3.35
N ILE A 156 5.69 1.34 2.17
CA ILE A 156 4.24 1.20 1.99
C ILE A 156 3.93 -0.26 1.69
N PRO A 157 3.49 -1.03 2.68
CA PRO A 157 3.22 -2.45 2.48
C PRO A 157 1.92 -2.67 1.70
N GLY A 158 1.90 -3.70 0.86
CA GLY A 158 0.68 -4.21 0.24
C GLY A 158 0.25 -3.51 -1.05
N LEU A 159 0.96 -2.49 -1.54
CA LEU A 159 0.58 -1.78 -2.76
C LEU A 159 0.69 -2.67 -4.01
N GLY A 160 1.77 -3.44 -4.13
CA GLY A 160 1.97 -4.41 -5.19
C GLY A 160 0.92 -5.52 -5.18
N HIS A 161 0.60 -6.02 -3.98
CA HIS A 161 -0.49 -6.98 -3.77
C HIS A 161 -1.84 -6.40 -4.18
N ALA A 162 -2.19 -5.19 -3.73
CA ALA A 162 -3.48 -4.56 -4.03
C ALA A 162 -3.68 -4.39 -5.54
N LEU A 163 -2.69 -3.89 -6.27
CA LEU A 163 -2.76 -3.73 -7.72
C LEU A 163 -2.86 -5.08 -8.45
N THR A 164 -2.08 -6.06 -8.00
CA THR A 164 -2.07 -7.40 -8.61
C THR A 164 -3.36 -8.15 -8.33
N LEU A 165 -3.81 -8.19 -7.08
CA LEU A 165 -5.05 -8.87 -6.70
C LEU A 165 -6.25 -8.26 -7.40
N ARG A 166 -6.32 -6.92 -7.51
CA ARG A 166 -7.39 -6.24 -8.24
C ARG A 166 -7.47 -6.67 -9.69
N ARG A 167 -6.32 -6.79 -10.36
CA ARG A 167 -6.23 -7.25 -11.74
C ARG A 167 -6.64 -8.73 -11.88
N LEU A 168 -6.14 -9.58 -10.99
CA LEU A 168 -6.45 -11.00 -11.00
C LEU A 168 -7.92 -11.27 -10.66
N ALA A 169 -8.48 -10.55 -9.68
CA ALA A 169 -9.90 -10.67 -9.34
C ALA A 169 -10.80 -10.29 -10.52
N ALA A 170 -10.43 -9.26 -11.29
CA ALA A 170 -11.20 -8.85 -12.46
C ALA A 170 -11.27 -9.93 -13.55
N THR A 171 -10.26 -10.80 -13.66
CA THR A 171 -10.24 -11.92 -14.59
C THR A 171 -10.82 -13.20 -14.02
N THR A 172 -10.70 -13.40 -12.72
CA THR A 172 -11.12 -14.63 -12.05
C THR A 172 -12.59 -14.60 -11.65
N ILE A 173 -13.09 -13.43 -11.25
CA ILE A 173 -14.48 -13.22 -10.80
C ILE A 173 -15.06 -11.98 -11.52
N PRO A 174 -15.21 -12.02 -12.84
CA PRO A 174 -15.66 -10.87 -13.63
C PRO A 174 -17.11 -10.44 -13.28
N GLU A 175 -17.90 -11.33 -12.70
CA GLU A 175 -19.25 -11.05 -12.23
C GLU A 175 -19.30 -9.90 -11.23
N LEU A 176 -18.36 -9.85 -10.29
CA LEU A 176 -18.25 -8.76 -9.31
C LEU A 176 -18.02 -7.40 -9.98
N PHE A 177 -17.28 -7.39 -11.08
CA PHE A 177 -16.93 -6.16 -11.80
C PHE A 177 -18.05 -5.68 -12.71
N ARG A 178 -18.89 -6.60 -13.23
CA ARG A 178 -20.05 -6.26 -14.04
C ARG A 178 -21.20 -5.72 -13.21
N ALA A 179 -21.44 -6.31 -12.04
CA ALA A 179 -22.59 -5.96 -11.20
C ALA A 179 -22.43 -4.66 -10.42
N GLY A 180 -21.20 -4.21 -10.13
CA GLY A 180 -20.99 -3.31 -9.02
C GLY A 180 -20.43 -1.92 -9.28
N GLY A 181 -20.17 -1.52 -10.54
CA GLY A 181 -19.58 -0.18 -10.78
C GLY A 181 -18.28 0.06 -9.98
N LEU A 182 -17.45 -1.00 -9.80
CA LEU A 182 -16.25 -0.94 -9.00
C LEU A 182 -15.24 0.05 -9.57
N ARG A 183 -14.76 0.98 -8.74
CA ARG A 183 -13.78 1.99 -9.13
C ARG A 183 -12.48 1.32 -9.62
N SER A 184 -12.01 1.69 -10.80
CA SER A 184 -10.74 1.21 -11.34
C SER A 184 -9.56 1.75 -10.53
N LEU A 185 -8.54 0.91 -10.30
CA LEU A 185 -7.25 1.33 -9.73
C LEU A 185 -6.26 1.82 -10.80
N ARG A 186 -6.61 1.72 -12.08
CA ARG A 186 -5.75 2.14 -13.19
C ARG A 186 -5.34 3.61 -13.07
N PRO A 187 -6.24 4.57 -12.82
CA PRO A 187 -5.83 5.97 -12.67
C PRO A 187 -4.85 6.21 -11.51
N ALA A 188 -5.02 5.50 -10.39
CA ALA A 188 -4.11 5.61 -9.27
C ALA A 188 -2.70 5.08 -9.60
N ARG A 189 -2.63 3.94 -10.31
CA ARG A 189 -1.37 3.39 -10.80
C ARG A 189 -0.66 4.34 -11.79
N GLU A 190 -1.40 4.88 -12.74
CA GLU A 190 -0.88 5.84 -13.73
C GLU A 190 -0.37 7.11 -13.06
N MET A 191 -1.13 7.66 -12.11
CA MET A 191 -0.72 8.83 -11.34
C MET A 191 0.57 8.59 -10.54
N LEU A 192 0.71 7.41 -9.92
CA LEU A 192 1.93 7.03 -9.21
C LEU A 192 3.12 6.96 -10.18
N PHE A 193 2.96 6.28 -11.30
CA PHE A 193 4.02 6.14 -12.29
C PHE A 193 4.44 7.50 -12.88
N ASP A 194 3.48 8.35 -13.23
CA ASP A 194 3.74 9.70 -13.73
C ASP A 194 4.45 10.58 -12.69
N HIS A 195 4.11 10.42 -11.41
CA HIS A 195 4.81 11.12 -10.34
C HIS A 195 6.26 10.67 -10.26
N LEU A 196 6.53 9.37 -10.24
CA LEU A 196 7.87 8.81 -10.21
C LEU A 196 8.70 9.23 -11.44
N GLN A 197 8.08 9.28 -12.61
CA GLN A 197 8.76 9.74 -13.83
C GLN A 197 9.17 11.22 -13.76
N ARG A 198 8.32 12.07 -13.20
CA ARG A 198 8.66 13.50 -13.02
C ARG A 198 9.82 13.72 -12.05
N GLU A 199 9.90 12.91 -11.00
CA GLU A 199 10.99 12.96 -10.03
C GLU A 199 12.30 12.33 -10.56
N SER A 200 12.21 11.46 -11.55
CA SER A 200 13.36 10.78 -12.14
C SER A 200 14.01 11.62 -13.22
N GLN A 201 15.13 12.26 -12.92
CA GLN A 201 15.91 13.05 -13.88
C GLN A 201 16.50 12.24 -15.02
N SER A 202 16.76 10.95 -14.82
CA SER A 202 17.36 10.04 -15.82
C SER A 202 16.35 9.19 -16.57
N GLY A 203 15.09 9.24 -16.20
CA GLY A 203 14.03 8.41 -16.76
C GLY A 203 14.04 6.95 -16.32
N LEU A 204 15.04 6.50 -15.56
CA LEU A 204 15.10 5.13 -15.02
C LEU A 204 14.46 5.07 -13.65
N ILE A 205 13.46 4.19 -13.52
CA ILE A 205 12.78 3.91 -12.27
C ILE A 205 12.98 2.44 -11.91
N ALA A 206 13.26 2.16 -10.67
CA ALA A 206 13.39 0.79 -10.16
C ALA A 206 12.79 0.67 -8.76
N VAL A 207 12.32 -0.52 -8.41
CA VAL A 207 11.96 -0.89 -7.04
C VAL A 207 13.19 -1.56 -6.43
N LEU A 208 13.69 -0.99 -5.33
CA LEU A 208 14.79 -1.54 -4.56
C LEU A 208 14.21 -2.45 -3.48
N SER A 209 14.44 -3.75 -3.60
CA SER A 209 14.05 -4.76 -2.61
C SER A 209 15.20 -5.06 -1.66
N ALA A 210 14.87 -5.49 -0.44
CA ALA A 210 15.88 -5.88 0.56
C ALA A 210 16.73 -7.09 0.15
N GLY A 211 16.29 -7.85 -0.85
CA GLY A 211 16.97 -9.02 -1.37
C GLY A 211 16.69 -10.32 -0.60
N ALA A 212 16.91 -11.46 -1.28
CA ALA A 212 16.66 -12.80 -0.74
C ALA A 212 17.53 -13.18 0.47
N SER A 213 18.62 -12.46 0.71
CA SER A 213 19.50 -12.67 1.86
C SER A 213 18.90 -12.20 3.20
N SER A 214 17.83 -11.40 3.17
CA SER A 214 17.17 -10.89 4.36
C SER A 214 15.91 -11.70 4.69
N LEU A 215 16.07 -12.85 5.32
CA LEU A 215 14.97 -13.72 5.78
C LEU A 215 13.94 -12.99 6.67
N ALA A 216 14.32 -11.87 7.32
CA ALA A 216 13.46 -11.06 8.15
C ALA A 216 12.41 -10.25 7.35
N TYR A 217 12.61 -10.05 6.03
CA TYR A 217 11.78 -9.20 5.17
C TYR A 217 11.14 -9.94 3.99
N ALA A 218 11.08 -11.27 4.06
CA ALA A 218 10.51 -12.09 2.98
C ALA A 218 9.07 -11.68 2.53
N PRO A 219 8.16 -11.24 3.42
CA PRO A 219 6.85 -10.73 2.99
C PRO A 219 6.92 -9.50 2.10
N ASP A 220 7.87 -8.58 2.39
CA ASP A 220 8.01 -7.32 1.65
C ASP A 220 8.55 -7.55 0.25
N MET A 221 9.45 -8.55 0.07
CA MET A 221 9.99 -8.90 -1.25
C MET A 221 8.94 -9.30 -2.26
N MET A 222 7.89 -9.99 -1.81
CA MET A 222 6.78 -10.36 -2.70
C MET A 222 6.02 -9.12 -3.15
N ASP A 223 5.76 -8.18 -2.25
CA ASP A 223 5.08 -6.93 -2.57
C ASP A 223 5.90 -6.06 -3.51
N ASP A 224 7.21 -5.92 -3.26
CA ASP A 224 8.15 -5.20 -4.10
C ASP A 224 8.17 -5.74 -5.54
N ALA A 225 8.22 -7.06 -5.70
CA ALA A 225 8.21 -7.70 -7.01
C ALA A 225 6.87 -7.51 -7.74
N LEU A 226 5.75 -7.63 -7.02
CA LEU A 226 4.43 -7.38 -7.57
C LEU A 226 4.26 -5.90 -7.96
N LEU A 227 4.82 -4.98 -7.18
CA LEU A 227 4.80 -3.55 -7.47
C LEU A 227 5.64 -3.23 -8.72
N ALA A 228 6.88 -3.71 -8.77
CA ALA A 228 7.75 -3.53 -9.94
C ALA A 228 7.07 -4.02 -11.22
N ARG A 229 6.47 -5.21 -11.16
CA ARG A 229 5.72 -5.78 -12.28
C ARG A 229 4.46 -4.97 -12.64
N ALA A 230 3.71 -4.48 -11.63
CA ALA A 230 2.52 -3.68 -11.85
C ALA A 230 2.82 -2.33 -12.49
N LEU A 231 3.96 -1.73 -12.16
CA LEU A 231 4.44 -0.47 -12.73
C LEU A 231 5.22 -0.66 -14.03
N GLY A 232 5.71 -1.87 -14.33
CA GLY A 232 6.55 -2.14 -15.50
C GLY A 232 7.97 -1.59 -15.34
N VAL A 233 8.51 -1.59 -14.11
CA VAL A 233 9.85 -1.10 -13.78
C VAL A 233 10.76 -2.23 -13.32
N LEU A 234 12.06 -1.96 -13.19
CA LEU A 234 13.03 -2.94 -12.73
C LEU A 234 12.83 -3.24 -11.23
N LEU A 235 13.02 -4.49 -10.87
CA LEU A 235 13.26 -4.92 -9.49
C LEU A 235 14.77 -5.10 -9.33
N ILE A 236 15.35 -4.45 -8.34
CA ILE A 236 16.80 -4.51 -8.05
C ILE A 236 17.06 -4.78 -6.58
N GLU A 237 18.23 -5.32 -6.28
CA GLU A 237 18.73 -5.51 -4.92
C GLU A 237 19.88 -4.54 -4.63
N PRO A 238 20.28 -4.31 -3.36
CA PRO A 238 21.42 -3.44 -3.03
C PRO A 238 22.72 -3.84 -3.73
N GLY A 239 22.91 -5.13 -4.00
CA GLY A 239 24.05 -5.66 -4.75
C GLY A 239 24.12 -5.23 -6.22
N ASP A 240 22.98 -4.86 -6.80
CA ASP A 240 22.89 -4.43 -8.21
C ASP A 240 23.23 -2.96 -8.42
N VAL A 241 23.44 -2.20 -7.34
CA VAL A 241 23.68 -0.76 -7.39
C VAL A 241 25.15 -0.44 -7.16
N ALA A 242 25.65 0.54 -7.89
CA ALA A 242 26.99 1.11 -7.70
C ALA A 242 26.93 2.63 -7.77
N THR A 243 27.76 3.31 -7.00
CA THR A 243 27.94 4.76 -7.07
C THR A 243 29.16 5.09 -7.91
N ARG A 244 28.99 5.92 -8.96
CA ARG A 244 30.08 6.43 -9.79
C ARG A 244 29.84 7.90 -10.09
N GLY A 245 30.85 8.75 -9.88
CA GLY A 245 30.74 10.18 -10.17
C GLY A 245 29.60 10.91 -9.44
N GLY A 246 29.24 10.45 -8.24
CA GLY A 246 28.12 11.03 -7.47
C GLY A 246 26.72 10.61 -7.92
N ALA A 247 26.61 9.72 -8.90
CA ALA A 247 25.36 9.16 -9.38
C ALA A 247 25.21 7.67 -9.06
N LEU A 248 23.97 7.20 -8.92
CA LEU A 248 23.64 5.78 -8.79
C LEU A 248 23.55 5.15 -10.18
N HIS A 249 24.13 3.99 -10.32
CA HIS A 249 24.12 3.18 -11.54
C HIS A 249 23.66 1.77 -11.21
N ILE A 250 22.85 1.17 -12.09
CA ILE A 250 22.52 -0.23 -12.05
C ILE A 250 23.63 -1.01 -12.77
N LYS A 251 24.15 -2.04 -12.14
CA LYS A 251 25.12 -2.96 -12.74
C LYS A 251 24.40 -3.80 -13.79
N THR A 252 24.95 -3.84 -15.01
CA THR A 252 24.51 -4.73 -16.08
C THR A 252 25.52 -5.84 -16.28
N LEU A 253 25.04 -7.02 -16.68
CA LEU A 253 25.89 -8.12 -17.13
C LEU A 253 26.33 -7.83 -18.56
N SER A 254 27.33 -6.98 -18.76
CA SER A 254 27.94 -6.70 -20.05
C SER A 254 29.44 -6.85 -19.96
#